data_5f4d49883f1d2d81c3265abca12184da
#
_entry.id   5f4d49883f1d2d81c3265abca12184da
#
_cell.length_a   1.000
_cell.length_b   1.000
_cell.length_c   1.000
_cell.angle_alpha   90.00
_cell.angle_beta   90.00
_cell.angle_gamma   90.00
#
_symmetry.space_group_name_H-M   'P 1'
#
loop_
_entity.id
_entity.type
_entity.pdbx_description
1 polymer ?
#
loop_
_entity_poly.entity_id
_entity_poly.type
_entity_poly.pdbx_seq_one_letter_code
_entity_poly.pdbx_strand_id
1 'polypeptide(L)'
;MSKLETPMTLWFWHQVGGLLIEEFVAVRRTASQGQRLIDAVIVLGEKKRRLTSGAEFDLAGRDVIAVQSKYRRLGMTVAGQTLFSKELLKRFKPRSIRSVALCTADDAVLRPLLERHKGCEVRVYPVRRAGRGFLIRGF
;
A
#
# COMPACT_ATOMS: atom_id res chain seq x y z
N MET A 1 -2.48 -10.10 -3.02
CA MET A 1 -3.39 -9.08 -3.57
C MET A 1 -4.31 -9.69 -4.59
N SER A 2 -5.50 -9.19 -4.70
CA SER A 2 -6.47 -9.70 -5.67
C SER A 2 -6.23 -9.12 -7.05
N LYS A 3 -6.94 -9.68 -8.04
CA LYS A 3 -6.86 -9.16 -9.40
C LYS A 3 -7.33 -7.72 -9.50
N LEU A 4 -8.26 -7.31 -8.62
CA LEU A 4 -8.77 -5.95 -8.65
C LEU A 4 -7.81 -4.98 -7.96
N GLU A 5 -7.05 -5.47 -6.99
CA GLU A 5 -6.16 -4.61 -6.20
C GLU A 5 -4.81 -4.40 -6.84
N THR A 6 -4.33 -5.37 -7.60
CA THR A 6 -3.03 -5.23 -8.27
C THR A 6 -2.96 -4.00 -9.17
N PRO A 7 -3.97 -3.72 -10.02
CA PRO A 7 -3.92 -2.51 -10.85
C PRO A 7 -3.86 -1.23 -10.02
N MET A 8 -4.52 -1.20 -8.85
CA MET A 8 -4.47 -0.04 -7.98
C MET A 8 -3.06 0.21 -7.48
N THR A 9 -2.39 -0.85 -7.04
CA THR A 9 -1.02 -0.77 -6.55
C THR A 9 -0.08 -0.30 -7.65
N LEU A 10 -0.21 -0.85 -8.85
CA LEU A 10 0.64 -0.46 -9.98
C LEU A 10 0.38 0.99 -10.39
N TRP A 11 -0.87 1.43 -10.36
CA TRP A 11 -1.22 2.82 -10.64
C TRP A 11 -0.49 3.78 -9.69
N PHE A 12 -0.50 3.47 -8.39
CA PHE A 12 0.17 4.29 -7.41
C PHE A 12 1.69 4.24 -7.61
N TRP A 13 2.24 3.04 -7.81
CA TRP A 13 3.66 2.87 -8.04
C TRP A 13 4.16 3.66 -9.25
N HIS A 14 3.38 3.68 -10.35
CA HIS A 14 3.78 4.44 -11.53
C HIS A 14 3.86 5.95 -11.26
N GLN A 15 3.12 6.43 -10.27
CA GLN A 15 3.17 7.84 -9.91
C GLN A 15 4.37 8.18 -9.04
N VAL A 16 4.78 7.29 -8.17
CA VAL A 16 5.87 7.58 -7.24
C VAL A 16 7.22 7.01 -7.65
N GLY A 17 7.22 5.98 -8.47
CA GLY A 17 8.46 5.34 -8.92
C GLY A 17 9.10 4.49 -7.84
N GLY A 18 10.37 4.18 -8.00
CA GLY A 18 11.13 3.39 -7.05
C GLY A 18 10.99 1.89 -7.27
N LEU A 19 11.46 1.13 -6.32
CA LEU A 19 11.45 -0.33 -6.36
C LEU A 19 10.20 -0.85 -5.68
N LEU A 20 9.42 -1.65 -6.39
CA LEU A 20 8.17 -2.22 -5.86
C LEU A 20 8.41 -3.65 -5.40
N ILE A 21 8.06 -3.93 -4.15
CA ILE A 21 8.08 -5.28 -3.59
C ILE A 21 6.64 -5.63 -3.23
N GLU A 22 6.06 -6.57 -3.98
CA GLU A 22 4.69 -6.99 -3.69
C GLU A 22 4.68 -8.05 -2.60
N GLU A 23 3.65 -8.03 -1.77
CA GLU A 23 3.47 -8.98 -0.68
C GLU A 23 4.72 -9.10 0.19
N PHE A 24 5.14 -7.97 0.72
CA PHE A 24 6.31 -7.88 1.57
C PHE A 24 6.06 -8.61 2.90
N VAL A 25 6.96 -9.51 3.27
CA VAL A 25 6.83 -10.26 4.52
C VAL A 25 7.36 -9.41 5.65
N ALA A 26 6.46 -8.79 6.41
CA ALA A 26 6.83 -7.95 7.53
C ALA A 26 7.08 -8.78 8.80
N VAL A 27 6.37 -9.91 8.94
CA VAL A 27 6.55 -10.81 10.06
C VAL A 27 6.52 -12.23 9.53
N ARG A 28 7.56 -13.00 9.82
CA ARG A 28 7.62 -14.38 9.39
C ARG A 28 6.79 -15.25 10.32
N ARG A 29 6.26 -16.32 9.78
CA ARG A 29 5.52 -17.28 10.58
C ARG A 29 6.46 -18.01 11.53
N THR A 30 6.06 -18.13 12.78
CA THR A 30 6.78 -18.95 13.76
C THR A 30 5.75 -19.73 14.57
N ALA A 31 6.20 -20.52 15.54
CA ALA A 31 5.30 -21.28 16.40
C ALA A 31 4.39 -20.37 17.22
N SER A 32 4.84 -19.14 17.53
CA SER A 32 4.10 -18.24 18.41
C SER A 32 3.42 -17.09 17.69
N GLN A 33 3.60 -16.96 16.38
CA GLN A 33 3.03 -15.82 15.65
C GLN A 33 2.71 -16.22 14.21
N GLY A 34 1.68 -15.58 13.66
CA GLY A 34 1.33 -15.78 12.26
C GLY A 34 2.15 -14.89 11.36
N GLN A 35 2.13 -15.19 10.08
CA GLN A 35 2.77 -14.36 9.08
C GLN A 35 1.98 -13.07 8.89
N ARG A 36 2.69 -11.97 8.68
CA ARG A 36 2.06 -10.68 8.37
C ARG A 36 2.66 -10.15 7.07
N LEU A 37 1.80 -9.91 6.10
CA LEU A 37 2.20 -9.37 4.81
C LEU A 37 1.70 -7.94 4.66
N ILE A 38 2.49 -7.12 4.00
CA ILE A 38 2.05 -5.80 3.56
C ILE A 38 1.85 -5.94 2.06
N ASP A 39 0.71 -5.48 1.53
CA ASP A 39 0.38 -5.67 0.12
C ASP A 39 1.52 -5.23 -0.79
N ALA A 40 2.14 -4.11 -0.51
CA ALA A 40 3.32 -3.68 -1.25
C ALA A 40 4.17 -2.74 -0.40
N VAL A 41 5.46 -2.74 -0.67
CA VAL A 41 6.40 -1.76 -0.11
C VAL A 41 7.15 -1.18 -1.30
N ILE A 42 7.23 0.14 -1.37
CA ILE A 42 7.98 0.82 -2.41
C ILE A 42 9.22 1.43 -1.77
N VAL A 43 10.38 1.15 -2.33
CA VAL A 43 11.64 1.71 -1.83
C VAL A 43 12.01 2.86 -2.74
N LEU A 44 11.96 4.08 -2.21
CA LEU A 44 12.26 5.28 -2.99
C LEU A 44 13.76 5.42 -3.21
N GLY A 45 14.11 6.11 -4.28
CA GLY A 45 15.53 6.31 -4.58
C GLY A 45 16.20 5.14 -5.26
N GLU A 46 15.47 4.06 -5.47
CA GLU A 46 15.98 2.89 -6.19
C GLU A 46 15.52 2.93 -7.63
N LYS A 47 16.22 2.19 -8.49
CA LYS A 47 15.84 2.09 -9.87
C LYS A 47 14.44 1.47 -9.95
N LYS A 48 13.62 1.99 -10.84
CA LYS A 48 12.26 1.50 -10.99
C LYS A 48 12.28 0.05 -11.44
N ARG A 49 11.78 -0.83 -10.60
CA ARG A 49 11.78 -2.26 -10.85
C ARG A 49 10.74 -2.92 -9.98
N ARG A 50 10.13 -3.98 -10.48
CA ARG A 50 9.11 -4.73 -9.75
C ARG A 50 9.72 -6.08 -9.36
N LEU A 51 9.77 -6.37 -8.08
CA LEU A 51 10.27 -7.64 -7.59
C LEU A 51 9.10 -8.62 -7.42
N THR A 52 9.42 -9.92 -7.44
CA THR A 52 8.40 -10.93 -7.24
C THR A 52 7.87 -10.89 -5.82
N SER A 53 6.66 -11.40 -5.65
CA SER A 53 6.03 -11.46 -4.33
C SER A 53 6.91 -12.15 -3.32
N GLY A 54 6.98 -11.56 -2.15
CA GLY A 54 7.77 -12.14 -1.06
C GLY A 54 9.27 -11.94 -1.18
N ALA A 55 9.74 -11.18 -2.17
CA ALA A 55 11.16 -10.94 -2.31
C ALA A 55 11.69 -10.19 -1.10
N GLU A 56 12.92 -10.51 -0.70
CA GLU A 56 13.57 -9.84 0.41
C GLU A 56 14.38 -8.66 -0.09
N PHE A 57 14.40 -7.60 0.70
CA PHE A 57 15.17 -6.42 0.37
C PHE A 57 15.47 -5.70 1.68
N ASP A 58 16.70 -5.24 1.85
CA ASP A 58 17.10 -4.54 3.06
C ASP A 58 16.58 -3.11 3.04
N LEU A 59 15.66 -2.79 3.94
CA LEU A 59 15.04 -1.48 4.03
C LEU A 59 15.81 -0.50 4.91
N ALA A 60 16.87 -0.95 5.58
CA ALA A 60 17.59 -0.11 6.53
C ALA A 60 18.10 1.16 5.86
N GLY A 61 17.82 2.29 6.47
CA GLY A 61 18.28 3.58 5.96
C GLY A 61 17.57 4.09 4.71
N ARG A 62 16.54 3.39 4.24
CA ARG A 62 15.85 3.76 3.02
C ARG A 62 14.55 4.51 3.32
N ASP A 63 14.09 5.27 2.35
CA ASP A 63 12.78 5.92 2.43
C ASP A 63 11.78 4.97 1.81
N VAL A 64 10.78 4.55 2.55
CA VAL A 64 9.84 3.53 2.08
C VAL A 64 8.40 3.99 2.19
N ILE A 65 7.56 3.40 1.33
CA ILE A 65 6.12 3.61 1.37
C ILE A 65 5.47 2.25 1.50
N ALA A 66 4.70 2.05 2.57
CA ALA A 66 3.86 0.86 2.71
C ALA A 66 2.54 1.13 1.98
N VAL A 67 2.04 0.16 1.27
CA VAL A 67 0.80 0.30 0.51
C VAL A 67 -0.13 -0.84 0.87
N GLN A 68 -1.35 -0.49 1.29
CA GLN A 68 -2.42 -1.46 1.52
C GLN A 68 -3.56 -1.08 0.59
N SER A 69 -4.10 -2.06 -0.13
CA SER A 69 -5.12 -1.80 -1.16
C SER A 69 -6.39 -2.58 -0.89
N LYS A 70 -7.53 -1.93 -1.12
CA LYS A 70 -8.82 -2.60 -1.08
C LYS A 70 -9.68 -2.01 -2.19
N TYR A 71 -10.25 -2.87 -3.01
CA TYR A 71 -11.10 -2.41 -4.10
C TYR A 71 -12.50 -2.15 -3.56
N ARG A 72 -12.63 -1.14 -2.73
CA ARG A 72 -13.88 -0.71 -2.12
C ARG A 72 -13.68 0.63 -1.46
N ARG A 73 -14.75 1.17 -0.88
CA ARG A 73 -14.68 2.41 -0.10
C ARG A 73 -13.72 2.22 1.06
N LEU A 74 -13.04 3.28 1.44
CA LEU A 74 -12.14 3.27 2.60
C LEU A 74 -12.91 2.75 3.81
N GLY A 75 -12.40 1.72 4.45
CA GLY A 75 -13.03 1.09 5.60
C GLY A 75 -12.04 0.89 6.73
N MET A 76 -12.54 0.40 7.85
CA MET A 76 -11.72 0.25 9.05
C MET A 76 -10.62 -0.77 8.88
N THR A 77 -10.86 -1.84 8.11
CA THR A 77 -9.85 -2.86 7.91
C THR A 77 -8.61 -2.30 7.23
N VAL A 78 -8.78 -1.65 6.08
CA VAL A 78 -7.62 -1.13 5.37
C VAL A 78 -7.00 0.05 6.12
N ALA A 79 -7.80 0.84 6.83
CA ALA A 79 -7.26 1.93 7.64
C ALA A 79 -6.39 1.38 8.77
N GLY A 80 -6.85 0.34 9.45
CA GLY A 80 -6.08 -0.30 10.51
C GLY A 80 -4.82 -0.95 9.97
N GLN A 81 -4.90 -1.62 8.82
CA GLN A 81 -3.74 -2.23 8.19
C GLN A 81 -2.70 -1.17 7.81
N THR A 82 -3.16 0.00 7.36
CA THR A 82 -2.27 1.10 7.00
C THR A 82 -1.50 1.61 8.22
N LEU A 83 -2.19 1.78 9.34
CA LEU A 83 -1.55 2.18 10.58
C LEU A 83 -0.53 1.15 11.04
N PHE A 84 -0.94 -0.13 11.10
CA PHE A 84 -0.04 -1.18 11.56
C PHE A 84 1.12 -1.45 10.62
N SER A 85 0.93 -1.27 9.31
CA SER A 85 2.03 -1.43 8.36
C SER A 85 3.18 -0.49 8.70
N LYS A 86 2.85 0.75 9.08
CA LYS A 86 3.87 1.70 9.47
C LYS A 86 4.63 1.21 10.69
N GLU A 87 3.91 0.72 11.71
CA GLU A 87 4.54 0.21 12.92
C GLU A 87 5.40 -1.02 12.65
N LEU A 88 4.90 -1.93 11.82
CA LEU A 88 5.66 -3.13 11.47
C LEU A 88 6.95 -2.80 10.73
N LEU A 89 6.92 -1.82 9.84
CA LEU A 89 8.10 -1.44 9.07
C LEU A 89 9.19 -0.78 9.91
N LYS A 90 8.86 -0.21 11.05
CA LYS A 90 9.88 0.37 11.94
C LYS A 90 10.93 -0.64 12.35
N ARG A 91 10.55 -1.92 12.40
CA ARG A 91 11.48 -2.98 12.79
C ARG A 91 12.62 -3.16 11.79
N PHE A 92 12.45 -2.69 10.57
CA PHE A 92 13.47 -2.80 9.52
C PHE A 92 14.37 -1.57 9.47
N LYS A 93 14.13 -0.61 10.35
CA LYS A 93 14.94 0.60 10.51
C LYS A 93 15.11 1.45 9.25
N PRO A 94 14.03 1.72 8.54
CA PRO A 94 14.12 2.62 7.39
C PRO A 94 14.35 4.05 7.88
N ARG A 95 14.81 4.91 6.98
CA ARG A 95 15.01 6.31 7.31
C ARG A 95 13.68 7.04 7.44
N SER A 96 12.72 6.72 6.61
CA SER A 96 11.38 7.30 6.70
C SER A 96 10.34 6.30 6.21
N ILE A 97 9.12 6.42 6.72
CA ILE A 97 8.02 5.55 6.35
C ILE A 97 6.79 6.39 6.05
N ARG A 98 6.25 6.23 4.85
CA ARG A 98 4.89 6.68 4.54
C ARG A 98 4.04 5.43 4.44
N SER A 99 2.78 5.52 4.81
CA SER A 99 1.86 4.39 4.73
C SER A 99 0.58 4.86 4.04
N VAL A 100 0.21 4.17 2.97
CA VAL A 100 -0.86 4.62 2.09
C VAL A 100 -1.97 3.58 2.02
N ALA A 101 -3.20 4.04 2.22
CA ALA A 101 -4.38 3.21 1.99
C ALA A 101 -4.92 3.56 0.61
N LEU A 102 -4.94 2.57 -0.28
CA LEU A 102 -5.55 2.73 -1.60
C LEU A 102 -6.96 2.16 -1.56
N CYS A 103 -7.91 2.94 -2.03
CA CYS A 103 -9.31 2.53 -2.05
C CYS A 103 -9.97 3.06 -3.33
N THR A 104 -11.22 2.71 -3.56
CA THR A 104 -11.93 3.16 -4.75
C THR A 104 -12.96 4.25 -4.46
N ALA A 105 -13.19 4.55 -3.20
CA ALA A 105 -14.07 5.63 -2.79
C ALA A 105 -13.64 6.13 -1.42
N ASP A 106 -13.77 7.42 -1.20
CA ASP A 106 -13.39 8.05 0.04
C ASP A 106 -14.41 7.80 1.14
N ASP A 107 -14.03 8.08 2.37
CA ASP A 107 -14.91 8.05 3.51
C ASP A 107 -14.67 9.32 4.32
N ALA A 108 -15.73 10.12 4.48
CA ALA A 108 -15.59 11.43 5.09
C ALA A 108 -15.20 11.40 6.56
N VAL A 109 -15.41 10.27 7.24
CA VAL A 109 -15.07 10.12 8.65
C VAL A 109 -13.69 9.50 8.81
N LEU A 110 -13.44 8.39 8.14
CA LEU A 110 -12.20 7.65 8.35
C LEU A 110 -10.97 8.32 7.75
N ARG A 111 -11.12 8.98 6.62
CA ARG A 111 -9.94 9.60 5.98
C ARG A 111 -9.26 10.63 6.87
N PRO A 112 -9.99 11.64 7.41
CA PRO A 112 -9.31 12.60 8.27
C PRO A 112 -8.75 11.97 9.55
N LEU A 113 -9.39 10.94 10.08
CA LEU A 113 -8.86 10.25 11.25
C LEU A 113 -7.55 9.53 10.94
N LEU A 114 -7.49 8.84 9.81
CA LEU A 114 -6.28 8.14 9.41
C LEU A 114 -5.15 9.13 9.11
N GLU A 115 -5.48 10.19 8.36
CA GLU A 115 -4.47 11.16 7.94
C GLU A 115 -3.95 12.05 9.08
N ARG A 116 -4.57 12.00 10.24
CA ARG A 116 -4.04 12.68 11.41
C ARG A 116 -2.80 11.97 11.93
N HIS A 117 -2.62 10.71 11.59
CA HIS A 117 -1.42 9.97 11.98
C HIS A 117 -0.30 10.32 11.01
N LYS A 118 0.81 10.82 11.56
CA LYS A 118 1.92 11.27 10.73
C LYS A 118 2.37 10.19 9.76
N GLY A 119 2.47 10.54 8.51
CA GLY A 119 2.93 9.61 7.49
C GLY A 119 1.86 8.72 6.90
N CYS A 120 0.61 8.78 7.39
CA CYS A 120 -0.48 8.00 6.84
C CYS A 120 -1.32 8.85 5.89
N GLU A 121 -1.67 8.29 4.74
CA GLU A 121 -2.47 9.02 3.76
C GLU A 121 -3.40 8.08 3.01
N VAL A 122 -4.42 8.66 2.39
CA VAL A 122 -5.40 7.91 1.59
C VAL A 122 -5.29 8.38 0.15
N ARG A 123 -5.31 7.44 -0.78
CA ARG A 123 -5.37 7.75 -2.20
C ARG A 123 -6.52 6.99 -2.81
N VAL A 124 -7.33 7.68 -3.58
CA VAL A 124 -8.49 7.07 -4.22
C VAL A 124 -8.15 6.71 -5.66
N TYR A 125 -8.26 5.43 -5.96
CA TYR A 125 -8.00 4.93 -7.31
C TYR A 125 -9.18 5.33 -8.21
N PRO A 126 -8.95 5.96 -9.35
CA PRO A 126 -10.03 6.39 -10.22
C PRO A 126 -10.64 5.23 -10.99
N VAL A 127 -11.71 4.66 -10.45
CA VAL A 127 -12.40 3.57 -11.11
C VAL A 127 -13.20 4.09 -12.29
N ARG A 128 -12.98 3.48 -13.51
CA ARG A 128 -13.74 3.88 -14.61
C ARG A 128 -14.99 3.13 -14.61
N ARG A 129 -16.08 3.73 -14.88
CA ARG A 129 -17.31 3.16 -14.90
C ARG A 129 -17.66 2.87 -16.26
N ALA A 130 -17.99 1.74 -16.61
CA ALA A 130 -18.33 1.42 -17.95
C ALA A 130 -19.74 1.74 -18.06
N GLY A 131 -20.21 2.58 -17.96
CA GLY A 131 -21.52 2.75 -17.98
C GLY A 131 -22.12 3.02 -19.16
N ARG A 132 -23.29 2.81 -19.28
CA ARG A 132 -23.99 3.10 -20.30
C ARG A 132 -23.26 3.33 -21.35
N GLY A 133 -22.53 2.58 -21.57
CA GLY A 133 -21.86 2.71 -22.65
C GLY A 133 -20.67 3.47 -22.57
N PHE A 134 -20.26 3.77 -21.68
CA PHE A 134 -19.10 4.47 -21.77
C PHE A 134 -18.26 4.03 -20.83
N LEU A 135 -17.55 4.04 -20.99
CA LEU A 135 -16.61 3.62 -20.38
C LEU A 135 -15.84 4.00 -19.58
N ILE A 136 -15.38 3.94 -19.15
CA ILE A 136 -14.68 4.19 -18.26
C ILE A 136 -13.46 4.33 -18.37
N ARG A 137 -12.74 4.67 -18.19
CA ARG A 137 -11.61 4.92 -18.42
C ARG A 137 -10.91 5.05 -17.40
N GLY A 138 -10.41 4.68 -17.04
CA GLY A 138 -9.69 4.72 -16.05
C GLY A 138 -9.20 5.86 -15.88
N PHE A 139 -9.32 6.36 -16.11
CA PHE A 139 -8.88 7.46 -16.06
C PHE A 139 -8.48 7.75 -15.17
#